data_d2aae4f108c6b57c4c570db38662e5e4
#
_entry.id   d2aae4f108c6b57c4c570db38662e5e4
#
_cell.length_a   1.000
_cell.length_b   1.000
_cell.length_c   1.000
_cell.angle_alpha   90.00
_cell.angle_beta   90.00
_cell.angle_gamma   90.00
#
_symmetry.space_group_name_H-M   'P 1'
#
loop_
_entity.id
_entity.type
_entity.pdbx_description
1 polymer ?
#
loop_
_entity_poly.entity_id
_entity_poly.type
_entity_poly.pdbx_seq_one_letter_code
_entity_poly.pdbx_strand_id
1 'polypeptide(L)'
;KTLDLIQKYKIGGLIFSLGGPVKQSQWLNSFQAYSKTPLLIAMDAEWGVAMRLDSVKPFPWPMTLGAVKDSLLLRAIGKRMGEQEKRLGIHYSFSPVLDINTNAKNPIIGNRSYGSSKERVSRQALAIMQGHHDAGILTSGKHFPGHGDTAQDSHKTLPSVNFSADRINRVELSPFK
;
A
#
# COMPACT_ATOMS: atom_id res chain seq x y z
N LYS A 1 24.82 -10.62 -3.71
CA LYS A 1 24.03 -10.12 -4.86
C LYS A 1 23.40 -8.74 -4.57
N THR A 2 22.59 -8.54 -3.51
CA THR A 2 21.99 -7.23 -3.19
C THR A 2 23.06 -6.19 -2.83
N LEU A 3 24.03 -6.54 -2.01
CA LEU A 3 25.17 -5.67 -1.67
C LEU A 3 25.95 -5.22 -2.90
N ASP A 4 26.16 -6.12 -3.88
CA ASP A 4 26.83 -5.77 -5.14
C ASP A 4 26.04 -4.72 -5.93
N LEU A 5 24.70 -4.83 -5.94
CA LEU A 5 23.84 -3.83 -6.58
C LEU A 5 23.95 -2.46 -5.90
N ILE A 6 23.96 -2.44 -4.56
CA ILE A 6 24.12 -1.20 -3.80
C ILE A 6 25.49 -0.55 -4.07
N GLN A 7 26.55 -1.32 -4.03
CA GLN A 7 27.92 -0.80 -4.16
C GLN A 7 28.27 -0.42 -5.61
N LYS A 8 27.94 -1.31 -6.57
CA LYS A 8 28.31 -1.14 -7.98
C LYS A 8 27.40 -0.17 -8.71
N TYR A 9 26.08 -0.30 -8.53
CA TYR A 9 25.10 0.49 -9.28
C TYR A 9 24.52 1.66 -8.49
N LYS A 10 24.86 1.78 -7.18
CA LYS A 10 24.42 2.88 -6.32
C LYS A 10 22.89 3.08 -6.36
N ILE A 11 22.14 1.97 -6.28
CA ILE A 11 20.69 2.02 -6.28
C ILE A 11 20.18 2.89 -5.11
N GLY A 12 19.11 3.65 -5.34
CA GLY A 12 18.59 4.61 -4.37
C GLY A 12 17.60 4.02 -3.35
N GLY A 13 17.11 2.81 -3.55
CA GLY A 13 16.14 2.18 -2.66
C GLY A 13 15.93 0.70 -2.90
N LEU A 14 15.14 0.08 -2.01
CA LEU A 14 14.79 -1.34 -2.03
C LEU A 14 13.32 -1.52 -1.67
N ILE A 15 12.70 -2.53 -2.28
CA ILE A 15 11.38 -3.02 -1.90
C ILE A 15 11.54 -4.36 -1.22
N PHE A 16 11.03 -4.48 0.01
CA PHE A 16 10.96 -5.76 0.71
C PHE A 16 9.59 -6.41 0.47
N SER A 17 9.58 -7.71 0.15
CA SER A 17 8.35 -8.39 -0.25
C SER A 17 7.97 -9.60 0.61
N LEU A 18 8.90 -10.32 1.19
CA LEU A 18 8.63 -11.53 1.98
C LEU A 18 9.71 -11.75 3.04
N GLY A 19 9.35 -12.42 4.14
CA GLY A 19 10.28 -12.87 5.16
C GLY A 19 9.82 -12.61 6.58
N GLY A 20 10.73 -12.75 7.55
CA GLY A 20 10.50 -12.46 8.95
C GLY A 20 11.02 -11.08 9.35
N PRO A 21 10.39 -10.41 10.33
CA PRO A 21 10.73 -9.04 10.71
C PRO A 21 12.17 -8.90 11.24
N VAL A 22 12.64 -9.87 12.00
CA VAL A 22 14.02 -9.85 12.56
C VAL A 22 15.04 -9.92 11.44
N LYS A 23 14.89 -10.87 10.52
CA LYS A 23 15.81 -11.06 9.40
C LYS A 23 15.82 -9.87 8.46
N GLN A 24 14.64 -9.30 8.20
CA GLN A 24 14.53 -8.07 7.40
C GLN A 24 15.30 -6.91 8.05
N SER A 25 15.12 -6.69 9.35
CA SER A 25 15.82 -5.61 10.08
C SER A 25 17.34 -5.79 10.03
N GLN A 26 17.83 -7.02 10.18
CA GLN A 26 19.27 -7.34 10.08
C GLN A 26 19.82 -7.02 8.68
N TRP A 27 19.10 -7.45 7.63
CA TRP A 27 19.50 -7.15 6.25
C TRP A 27 19.47 -5.65 5.98
N LEU A 28 18.42 -4.96 6.44
CA LEU A 28 18.29 -3.54 6.23
C LEU A 28 19.42 -2.76 6.88
N ASN A 29 19.76 -3.07 8.14
CA ASN A 29 20.90 -2.44 8.81
C ASN A 29 22.20 -2.66 8.02
N SER A 30 22.42 -3.88 7.54
CA SER A 30 23.57 -4.20 6.71
C SER A 30 23.58 -3.39 5.40
N PHE A 31 22.45 -3.33 4.67
CA PHE A 31 22.35 -2.62 3.40
C PHE A 31 22.53 -1.11 3.57
N GLN A 32 21.97 -0.53 4.61
CA GLN A 32 22.16 0.89 4.93
C GLN A 32 23.62 1.20 5.26
N ALA A 33 24.31 0.34 6.02
CA ALA A 33 25.71 0.52 6.37
C ALA A 33 26.65 0.46 5.14
N TYR A 34 26.29 -0.33 4.13
CA TYR A 34 27.08 -0.44 2.88
C TYR A 34 26.75 0.62 1.84
N SER A 35 25.65 1.34 2.00
CA SER A 35 25.25 2.37 1.04
C SER A 35 25.87 3.72 1.39
N LYS A 36 26.46 4.40 0.39
CA LYS A 36 27.01 5.77 0.57
C LYS A 36 25.89 6.80 0.74
N THR A 37 24.75 6.58 0.12
CA THR A 37 23.54 7.40 0.23
C THR A 37 22.47 6.58 0.91
N PRO A 38 21.76 7.10 1.93
CA PRO A 38 20.70 6.35 2.58
C PRO A 38 19.69 5.79 1.59
N LEU A 39 19.38 4.51 1.71
CA LEU A 39 18.42 3.82 0.84
C LEU A 39 16.99 4.18 1.24
N LEU A 40 16.15 4.51 0.27
CA LEU A 40 14.70 4.57 0.46
C LEU A 40 14.14 3.15 0.51
N ILE A 41 13.50 2.79 1.60
CA ILE A 41 12.94 1.46 1.81
C ILE A 41 11.43 1.51 1.68
N ALA A 42 10.89 0.66 0.82
CA ALA A 42 9.47 0.58 0.54
C ALA A 42 8.91 -0.84 0.77
N MET A 43 7.60 -0.92 1.01
CA MET A 43 6.87 -2.18 1.16
C MET A 43 5.41 -2.01 0.74
N ASP A 44 4.83 -3.08 0.17
CA ASP A 44 3.38 -3.24 0.13
C ASP A 44 2.88 -3.66 1.52
N ALA A 45 2.14 -2.78 2.20
CA ALA A 45 1.64 -3.05 3.54
C ALA A 45 0.18 -2.59 3.70
N GLU A 46 -0.70 -3.00 2.78
CA GLU A 46 -2.10 -2.55 2.69
C GLU A 46 -2.92 -2.78 3.95
N TRP A 47 -2.62 -3.86 4.70
CA TRP A 47 -3.17 -4.17 6.02
C TRP A 47 -2.06 -4.36 7.06
N GLY A 48 -1.04 -3.49 6.97
CA GLY A 48 0.15 -3.52 7.80
C GLY A 48 1.22 -4.49 7.28
N VAL A 49 2.35 -4.51 7.95
CA VAL A 49 3.53 -5.31 7.53
C VAL A 49 3.28 -6.82 7.50
N ALA A 50 2.24 -7.31 8.16
CA ALA A 50 1.81 -8.70 8.11
C ALA A 50 1.34 -9.14 6.71
N MET A 51 1.09 -8.21 5.78
CA MET A 51 0.89 -8.55 4.36
C MET A 51 2.10 -9.27 3.76
N ARG A 52 3.30 -8.96 4.25
CA ARG A 52 4.58 -9.43 3.69
C ARG A 52 5.42 -10.23 4.66
N LEU A 53 5.27 -9.97 5.96
CA LEU A 53 6.12 -10.55 6.98
C LEU A 53 5.36 -11.59 7.79
N ASP A 54 6.00 -12.74 8.01
CA ASP A 54 5.50 -13.76 8.93
C ASP A 54 5.62 -13.29 10.40
N SER A 55 5.01 -14.02 11.30
CA SER A 55 5.12 -13.78 12.75
C SER A 55 4.71 -12.38 13.22
N VAL A 56 3.92 -11.67 12.40
CA VAL A 56 3.34 -10.36 12.74
C VAL A 56 1.82 -10.46 12.73
N LYS A 57 1.19 -9.86 13.74
CA LYS A 57 -0.27 -9.82 13.80
C LYS A 57 -0.83 -8.88 12.73
N PRO A 58 -1.74 -9.34 11.83
CA PRO A 58 -2.33 -8.51 10.80
C PRO A 58 -3.33 -7.51 11.37
N PHE A 59 -3.44 -6.37 10.71
CA PHE A 59 -4.61 -5.50 10.83
C PHE A 59 -5.78 -6.06 10.00
N PRO A 60 -7.01 -5.61 10.27
CA PRO A 60 -8.15 -5.97 9.44
C PRO A 60 -7.94 -5.55 7.97
N TRP A 61 -8.50 -6.34 7.06
CA TRP A 61 -8.48 -6.02 5.64
C TRP A 61 -9.14 -4.67 5.34
N PRO A 62 -8.74 -3.94 4.27
CA PRO A 62 -9.32 -2.66 3.89
C PRO A 62 -10.85 -2.69 3.77
N MET A 63 -11.46 -3.75 3.25
CA MET A 63 -12.91 -3.90 3.17
C MET A 63 -13.58 -3.85 4.56
N THR A 64 -12.99 -4.48 5.57
CA THR A 64 -13.45 -4.42 6.95
C THR A 64 -13.31 -3.01 7.52
N LEU A 65 -12.15 -2.37 7.28
CA LEU A 65 -11.91 -0.98 7.67
C LEU A 65 -12.87 -0.01 6.96
N GLY A 66 -13.29 -0.34 5.73
CA GLY A 66 -14.29 0.40 4.97
C GLY A 66 -15.64 0.51 5.66
N ALA A 67 -15.99 -0.43 6.55
CA ALA A 67 -17.22 -0.40 7.34
C ALA A 67 -17.13 0.54 8.57
N VAL A 68 -15.94 0.94 8.99
CA VAL A 68 -15.72 1.84 10.13
C VAL A 68 -16.15 3.26 9.75
N LYS A 69 -17.06 3.85 10.53
CA LYS A 69 -17.55 5.21 10.28
C LYS A 69 -16.68 6.29 10.93
N ASP A 70 -15.98 5.93 11.99
CA ASP A 70 -15.13 6.83 12.77
C ASP A 70 -13.78 7.02 12.05
N SER A 71 -13.57 8.20 11.47
CA SER A 71 -12.35 8.56 10.78
C SER A 71 -11.14 8.74 11.72
N LEU A 72 -11.38 9.12 12.98
CA LEU A 72 -10.31 9.24 13.99
C LEU A 72 -9.76 7.86 14.35
N LEU A 73 -10.66 6.87 14.49
CA LEU A 73 -10.25 5.47 14.70
C LEU A 73 -9.43 4.95 13.51
N LEU A 74 -9.88 5.22 12.28
CA LEU A 74 -9.13 4.83 11.07
C LEU A 74 -7.75 5.49 11.01
N ARG A 75 -7.68 6.80 11.32
CA ARG A 75 -6.39 7.51 11.40
C ARG A 75 -5.47 6.91 12.46
N ALA A 76 -6.01 6.56 13.62
CA ALA A 76 -5.25 5.88 14.68
C ALA A 76 -4.74 4.50 14.22
N ILE A 77 -5.56 3.73 13.48
CA ILE A 77 -5.13 2.45 12.88
C ILE A 77 -4.00 2.69 11.87
N GLY A 78 -4.16 3.63 10.95
CA GLY A 78 -3.12 3.99 9.99
C GLY A 78 -1.81 4.42 10.65
N LYS A 79 -1.91 5.19 11.76
CA LYS A 79 -0.74 5.56 12.56
C LYS A 79 -0.04 4.34 13.16
N ARG A 80 -0.78 3.39 13.70
CA ARG A 80 -0.20 2.14 14.25
C ARG A 80 0.44 1.27 13.17
N MET A 81 -0.14 1.21 11.96
CA MET A 81 0.49 0.57 10.79
C MET A 81 1.83 1.25 10.48
N GLY A 82 1.83 2.57 10.33
CA GLY A 82 3.04 3.35 10.05
C GLY A 82 4.10 3.24 11.14
N GLU A 83 3.72 3.19 12.41
CA GLU A 83 4.66 2.97 13.53
C GLU A 83 5.36 1.61 13.43
N GLN A 84 4.65 0.54 13.00
CA GLN A 84 5.25 -0.77 12.74
C GLN A 84 6.23 -0.71 11.57
N GLU A 85 5.83 -0.07 10.48
CA GLU A 85 6.66 0.13 9.29
C GLU A 85 7.94 0.89 9.66
N LYS A 86 7.81 2.01 10.36
CA LYS A 86 8.93 2.83 10.81
C LYS A 86 9.91 2.05 11.69
N ARG A 87 9.39 1.24 12.63
CA ARG A 87 10.21 0.39 13.50
C ARG A 87 11.04 -0.62 12.73
N LEU A 88 10.56 -1.06 11.57
CA LEU A 88 11.26 -1.97 10.66
C LEU A 88 12.16 -1.24 9.64
N GLY A 89 12.29 0.09 9.74
CA GLY A 89 13.11 0.89 8.84
C GLY A 89 12.49 1.12 7.46
N ILE A 90 11.18 0.95 7.34
CA ILE A 90 10.43 1.27 6.12
C ILE A 90 10.13 2.76 6.12
N HIS A 91 10.29 3.41 4.96
CA HIS A 91 10.06 4.84 4.76
C HIS A 91 8.83 5.12 3.91
N TYR A 92 8.46 4.16 3.07
CA TYR A 92 7.43 4.33 2.04
C TYR A 92 6.51 3.11 1.98
N SER A 93 5.24 3.31 2.20
CA SER A 93 4.20 2.30 2.08
C SER A 93 3.47 2.43 0.74
N PHE A 94 3.40 1.35 -0.03
CA PHE A 94 2.55 1.29 -1.23
C PHE A 94 1.09 1.02 -0.80
N SER A 95 0.53 1.98 -0.10
CA SER A 95 -0.85 2.04 0.40
C SER A 95 -1.28 3.51 0.51
N PRO A 96 -2.56 3.81 0.60
CA PRO A 96 -3.73 2.92 0.57
C PRO A 96 -4.16 2.50 -0.84
N VAL A 97 -4.98 1.43 -0.90
CA VAL A 97 -5.69 1.05 -2.13
C VAL A 97 -6.86 2.01 -2.34
N LEU A 98 -6.90 2.68 -3.50
CA LEU A 98 -7.92 3.65 -3.89
C LEU A 98 -8.91 3.08 -4.92
N ASP A 99 -8.74 1.80 -5.29
CA ASP A 99 -9.63 1.11 -6.21
C ASP A 99 -11.03 0.96 -5.61
N ILE A 100 -12.03 1.38 -6.35
CA ILE A 100 -13.43 1.25 -5.97
C ILE A 100 -13.92 -0.13 -6.42
N ASN A 101 -14.35 -0.99 -5.52
CA ASN A 101 -14.81 -2.35 -5.84
C ASN A 101 -16.19 -2.34 -6.49
N THR A 102 -16.28 -1.86 -7.73
CA THR A 102 -17.51 -1.78 -8.52
C THR A 102 -17.89 -3.11 -9.15
N ASN A 103 -16.91 -3.98 -9.40
CA ASN A 103 -17.11 -5.32 -9.94
C ASN A 103 -16.86 -6.38 -8.87
N ALA A 104 -17.93 -6.99 -8.36
CA ALA A 104 -17.83 -8.06 -7.36
C ALA A 104 -17.08 -9.32 -7.86
N LYS A 105 -16.92 -9.48 -9.17
CA LYS A 105 -16.17 -10.58 -9.80
C LYS A 105 -14.69 -10.23 -10.01
N ASN A 106 -14.25 -9.05 -9.61
CA ASN A 106 -12.84 -8.67 -9.73
C ASN A 106 -11.96 -9.62 -8.90
N PRO A 107 -11.02 -10.36 -9.53
CA PRO A 107 -10.24 -11.37 -8.83
C PRO A 107 -9.07 -10.80 -8.02
N ILE A 108 -8.74 -9.51 -8.21
CA ILE A 108 -7.51 -8.91 -7.69
C ILE A 108 -7.80 -7.93 -6.55
N ILE A 109 -8.78 -7.06 -6.71
CA ILE A 109 -9.05 -6.00 -5.73
C ILE A 109 -9.90 -6.53 -4.57
N GLY A 110 -11.14 -6.94 -4.80
CA GLY A 110 -11.97 -7.57 -3.77
C GLY A 110 -11.84 -6.91 -2.39
N ASN A 111 -11.44 -7.69 -1.41
CA ASN A 111 -11.26 -7.25 0.00
C ASN A 111 -10.15 -6.21 0.21
N ARG A 112 -9.29 -5.96 -0.77
CA ARG A 112 -8.27 -4.92 -0.71
C ARG A 112 -8.84 -3.51 -0.86
N SER A 113 -10.07 -3.37 -1.39
CA SER A 113 -10.78 -2.08 -1.47
C SER A 113 -11.48 -1.75 -0.15
N TYR A 114 -11.63 -0.45 0.15
CA TYR A 114 -12.46 0.05 1.26
C TYR A 114 -13.96 -0.01 0.95
N GLY A 115 -14.38 -0.40 -0.25
CA GLY A 115 -15.79 -0.58 -0.62
C GLY A 115 -16.11 -0.25 -2.06
N SER A 116 -17.41 -0.21 -2.36
CA SER A 116 -17.96 0.03 -3.70
C SER A 116 -18.42 1.47 -3.96
N SER A 117 -18.29 2.36 -2.98
CA SER A 117 -18.61 3.80 -3.13
C SER A 117 -17.33 4.62 -3.14
N LYS A 118 -17.18 5.50 -4.14
CA LYS A 118 -16.02 6.39 -4.26
C LYS A 118 -15.85 7.30 -3.03
N GLU A 119 -16.96 7.79 -2.47
CA GLU A 119 -16.95 8.66 -1.29
C GLU A 119 -16.42 7.90 -0.06
N ARG A 120 -16.81 6.63 0.08
CA ARG A 120 -16.31 5.76 1.16
C ARG A 120 -14.84 5.47 0.97
N VAL A 121 -14.43 5.01 -0.22
CA VAL A 121 -13.03 4.70 -0.52
C VAL A 121 -12.16 5.93 -0.26
N SER A 122 -12.51 7.10 -0.79
CA SER A 122 -11.75 8.35 -0.58
C SER A 122 -11.62 8.70 0.89
N ARG A 123 -12.72 8.71 1.65
CA ARG A 123 -12.71 9.10 3.07
C ARG A 123 -11.88 8.14 3.93
N GLN A 124 -12.08 6.83 3.77
CA GLN A 124 -11.41 5.83 4.60
C GLN A 124 -9.92 5.74 4.26
N ALA A 125 -9.59 5.74 2.97
CA ALA A 125 -8.21 5.74 2.51
C ALA A 125 -7.46 6.99 2.97
N LEU A 126 -8.08 8.18 2.89
CA LEU A 126 -7.49 9.43 3.37
C LEU A 126 -7.18 9.37 4.87
N ALA A 127 -8.10 8.85 5.68
CA ALA A 127 -7.87 8.72 7.12
C ALA A 127 -6.69 7.78 7.45
N ILE A 128 -6.60 6.64 6.77
CA ILE A 128 -5.48 5.70 6.91
C ILE A 128 -4.15 6.35 6.45
N MET A 129 -4.17 7.04 5.31
CA MET A 129 -3.00 7.77 4.78
C MET A 129 -2.50 8.83 5.77
N GLN A 130 -3.41 9.64 6.31
CA GLN A 130 -3.06 10.65 7.33
C GLN A 130 -2.42 10.01 8.56
N GLY A 131 -2.90 8.83 8.98
CA GLY A 131 -2.30 8.08 10.07
C GLY A 131 -0.86 7.65 9.77
N HIS A 132 -0.58 7.14 8.56
CA HIS A 132 0.80 6.83 8.15
C HIS A 132 1.70 8.07 8.18
N HIS A 133 1.19 9.20 7.68
CA HIS A 133 1.92 10.47 7.71
C HIS A 133 2.19 10.94 9.15
N ASP A 134 1.25 10.75 10.09
CA ASP A 134 1.46 11.04 11.52
C ASP A 134 2.61 10.19 12.12
N ALA A 135 2.85 9.00 11.57
CA ALA A 135 3.98 8.15 11.96
C ALA A 135 5.28 8.50 11.21
N GLY A 136 5.22 9.38 10.22
CA GLY A 136 6.35 9.78 9.38
C GLY A 136 6.65 8.80 8.23
N ILE A 137 5.64 8.07 7.74
CA ILE A 137 5.74 7.16 6.60
C ILE A 137 5.13 7.84 5.37
N LEU A 138 5.84 7.83 4.26
CA LEU A 138 5.32 8.25 2.96
C LEU A 138 4.37 7.20 2.40
N THR A 139 3.40 7.64 1.61
CA THR A 139 2.37 6.74 1.06
C THR A 139 2.11 7.01 -0.42
N SER A 140 1.56 6.03 -1.13
CA SER A 140 1.02 6.22 -2.48
C SER A 140 -0.31 5.52 -2.65
N GLY A 141 -1.28 6.26 -3.14
CA GLY A 141 -2.55 5.68 -3.57
C GLY A 141 -2.38 4.81 -4.81
N LYS A 142 -3.07 3.66 -4.85
CA LYS A 142 -2.98 2.70 -5.96
C LYS A 142 -4.32 2.03 -6.22
N HIS A 143 -4.58 1.56 -7.43
CA HIS A 143 -3.73 1.46 -8.61
C HIS A 143 -4.25 2.41 -9.69
N PHE A 144 -3.55 3.49 -9.89
CA PHE A 144 -3.93 4.49 -10.88
C PHE A 144 -4.03 3.88 -12.29
N PRO A 145 -5.06 4.21 -13.07
CA PRO A 145 -6.18 5.15 -12.81
C PRO A 145 -7.40 4.53 -12.12
N GLY A 146 -7.34 3.27 -11.68
CA GLY A 146 -8.39 2.50 -11.02
C GLY A 146 -8.52 1.10 -11.60
N HIS A 147 -8.41 0.08 -10.75
CA HIS A 147 -8.43 -1.34 -11.12
C HIS A 147 -9.68 -2.07 -10.60
N GLY A 148 -10.57 -1.37 -9.88
CA GLY A 148 -11.69 -1.99 -9.17
C GLY A 148 -12.78 -2.60 -10.04
N ASP A 149 -12.89 -2.18 -11.30
CA ASP A 149 -13.91 -2.66 -12.25
C ASP A 149 -13.37 -3.64 -13.30
N THR A 150 -12.09 -3.98 -13.27
CA THR A 150 -11.53 -4.94 -14.22
C THR A 150 -11.95 -6.36 -13.91
N ALA A 151 -12.10 -7.19 -14.96
CA ALA A 151 -12.43 -8.61 -14.83
C ALA A 151 -11.19 -9.51 -14.99
N GLN A 152 -10.03 -8.97 -15.21
CA GLN A 152 -8.80 -9.69 -15.53
C GLN A 152 -7.67 -9.33 -14.57
N ASP A 153 -6.79 -10.29 -14.35
CA ASP A 153 -5.59 -10.13 -13.53
C ASP A 153 -4.51 -9.40 -14.33
N SER A 154 -4.13 -8.19 -13.87
CA SER A 154 -3.08 -7.38 -14.50
C SER A 154 -1.68 -8.01 -14.47
N HIS A 155 -1.46 -9.03 -13.62
CA HIS A 155 -0.20 -9.78 -13.61
C HIS A 155 -0.11 -10.82 -14.73
N LYS A 156 -1.23 -11.15 -15.37
CA LYS A 156 -1.32 -12.16 -16.41
C LYS A 156 -1.63 -11.61 -17.79
N THR A 157 -2.42 -10.54 -17.83
CA THR A 157 -2.87 -9.89 -19.07
C THR A 157 -2.93 -8.38 -18.86
N LEU A 158 -2.95 -7.61 -19.96
CA LEU A 158 -3.25 -6.18 -19.89
C LEU A 158 -4.76 -6.00 -19.75
N PRO A 159 -5.29 -5.68 -18.55
CA PRO A 159 -6.71 -5.46 -18.38
C PRO A 159 -7.12 -4.17 -19.08
N SER A 160 -8.27 -4.20 -19.73
CA SER A 160 -8.86 -3.00 -20.33
C SER A 160 -10.09 -2.55 -19.56
N VAL A 161 -10.24 -1.25 -19.42
CA VAL A 161 -11.43 -0.60 -18.85
C VAL A 161 -12.10 0.16 -19.99
N ASN A 162 -13.21 -0.39 -20.51
CA ASN A 162 -13.92 0.13 -21.67
C ASN A 162 -14.99 1.16 -21.27
N PHE A 163 -14.58 2.18 -20.50
CA PHE A 163 -15.45 3.28 -20.10
C PHE A 163 -15.06 4.57 -20.79
N SER A 164 -16.06 5.47 -20.91
CA SER A 164 -15.80 6.82 -21.39
C SER A 164 -14.87 7.56 -20.43
N ALA A 165 -14.09 8.49 -20.96
CA ALA A 165 -13.21 9.36 -20.16
C ALA A 165 -13.99 10.08 -19.05
N ASP A 166 -15.23 10.49 -19.33
CA ASP A 166 -16.12 11.13 -18.36
C ASP A 166 -16.46 10.19 -17.19
N ARG A 167 -16.78 8.92 -17.44
CA ARG A 167 -17.00 7.91 -16.39
C ARG A 167 -15.74 7.72 -15.54
N ILE A 168 -14.58 7.51 -16.19
CA ILE A 168 -13.31 7.33 -15.48
C ILE A 168 -13.00 8.54 -14.59
N ASN A 169 -13.20 9.75 -15.08
CA ASN A 169 -12.99 10.98 -14.32
C ASN A 169 -13.92 11.12 -13.11
N ARG A 170 -15.17 10.68 -13.22
CA ARG A 170 -16.18 10.82 -12.16
C ARG A 170 -16.16 9.72 -11.13
N VAL A 171 -15.68 8.54 -11.50
CA VAL A 171 -15.70 7.36 -10.63
C VAL A 171 -14.26 6.97 -10.28
N GLU A 172 -13.54 6.33 -11.20
CA GLU A 172 -12.26 5.68 -10.93
C GLU A 172 -11.19 6.65 -10.44
N LEU A 173 -11.09 7.83 -11.04
CA LEU A 173 -10.14 8.87 -10.67
C LEU A 173 -10.56 9.71 -9.45
N SER A 174 -11.80 9.60 -9.00
CA SER A 174 -12.30 10.42 -7.88
C SER A 174 -11.45 10.30 -6.61
N PRO A 175 -11.02 9.11 -6.18
CA PRO A 175 -10.19 8.97 -4.98
C PRO A 175 -8.74 9.48 -5.12
N PHE A 176 -8.29 9.77 -6.34
CA PHE A 176 -6.94 10.29 -6.63
C PHE A 176 -6.88 11.82 -6.72
N LYS A 177 -8.02 12.50 -6.60
CA LYS A 177 -8.16 13.97 -6.64
C LYS A 177 -8.18 14.56 -5.24
#